data_66371ce67b815aa2d32f74a029e8b9e9
#
_entry.id   66371ce67b815aa2d32f74a029e8b9e9
#
_cell.length_a   1.000
_cell.length_b   1.000
_cell.length_c   1.000
_cell.angle_alpha   90.00
_cell.angle_beta   90.00
_cell.angle_gamma   90.00
#
_symmetry.space_group_name_H-M   'P 1'
#
loop_
_entity.id
_entity.type
_entity.pdbx_description
1 polymer ?
#
loop_
_entity_poly.entity_id
_entity_poly.type
_entity_poly.pdbx_seq_one_letter_code
_entity_poly.pdbx_strand_id
1 'polypeptide(L)'
;MTDWNELIRDVVAGRWKDPTTGKTATVPFEVIRIEEDLDGGEADMLAPLQLGKRLAVVSDTNTHEAMGRRVAKHLRGLGMVEELVLPSNIHCDEPTIALVQERTRHADAVVAVGSGALSDTCKYATFKDGRKYATFGTAASMNGYAASTASVTLANGYKTSLPAHAPRGIFLDLKVSAAAPHWLSAAGLGDSLCRPTAQVEWWASHRLFDTFYSSVPYTLIAEDEPRMIESAAGLATHDIAANGHLHRVLTLCGLGVCFTGVSHHGSMGEHQVSHWIDMFAGEKHPGSTHGQQVGVASLAIARLHHELLSLDRPPLIRATHIEEKEFIARYGEDIGRMCYAEAKKKSFDRAGAEAFNRKLGALWPELREELRPMLMDPAKMEATLKSAGGPTTATELGLDRKVWRDAMKHARDVRNRWSFLDLADDAGLLDEFLDRDEQ
;
A
#
# COMPACT_ATOMS: atom_id res chain seq x y z
N MET A 1 -27.93 -2.95 10.73
CA MET A 1 -26.59 -2.30 10.79
C MET A 1 -25.54 -3.32 10.39
N THR A 2 -24.64 -2.96 9.53
CA THR A 2 -23.53 -3.82 9.10
C THR A 2 -22.56 -3.99 10.28
N ASP A 3 -22.23 -5.23 10.63
CA ASP A 3 -21.16 -5.47 11.62
C ASP A 3 -19.79 -5.38 10.91
N TRP A 4 -19.19 -4.22 10.96
CA TRP A 4 -17.90 -3.96 10.33
C TRP A 4 -16.76 -4.81 10.90
N ASN A 5 -16.95 -5.39 12.08
CA ASN A 5 -15.89 -6.04 12.87
C ASN A 5 -15.95 -7.58 12.89
N GLU A 6 -16.99 -8.22 12.35
CA GLU A 6 -17.23 -9.65 12.52
C GLU A 6 -16.00 -10.52 12.17
N LEU A 7 -15.56 -10.47 10.91
CA LEU A 7 -14.37 -11.21 10.45
C LEU A 7 -13.08 -10.74 11.15
N ILE A 8 -12.95 -9.41 11.35
CA ILE A 8 -11.77 -8.81 11.99
C ILE A 8 -11.61 -9.32 13.42
N ARG A 9 -12.70 -9.44 14.18
CA ARG A 9 -12.68 -10.01 15.54
C ARG A 9 -12.17 -11.46 15.55
N ASP A 10 -12.58 -12.25 14.58
CA ASP A 10 -12.14 -13.65 14.47
C ASP A 10 -10.67 -13.77 14.07
N VAL A 11 -10.21 -12.91 13.17
CA VAL A 11 -8.79 -12.84 12.80
C VAL A 11 -7.93 -12.42 13.98
N VAL A 12 -8.30 -11.33 14.68
CA VAL A 12 -7.55 -10.81 15.84
C VAL A 12 -7.54 -11.84 16.99
N ALA A 13 -8.65 -12.54 17.20
CA ALA A 13 -8.74 -13.58 18.22
C ALA A 13 -8.10 -14.93 17.83
N GLY A 14 -7.51 -15.04 16.64
CA GLY A 14 -6.90 -16.28 16.13
C GLY A 14 -7.91 -17.41 15.89
N ARG A 15 -9.19 -17.10 15.71
CA ARG A 15 -10.25 -18.07 15.42
C ARG A 15 -10.47 -18.31 13.93
N TRP A 16 -10.10 -17.32 13.10
CA TRP A 16 -10.20 -17.46 11.65
C TRP A 16 -9.23 -18.56 11.16
N LYS A 17 -9.75 -19.43 10.30
CA LYS A 17 -8.97 -20.47 9.65
C LYS A 17 -8.95 -20.23 8.16
N ASP A 18 -7.77 -20.32 7.58
CA ASP A 18 -7.64 -20.34 6.12
C ASP A 18 -8.45 -21.52 5.56
N PRO A 19 -9.46 -21.26 4.73
CA PRO A 19 -10.33 -22.33 4.20
C PRO A 19 -9.59 -23.30 3.29
N THR A 20 -8.44 -22.91 2.72
CA THR A 20 -7.64 -23.76 1.83
C THR A 20 -6.74 -24.71 2.61
N THR A 21 -6.09 -24.22 3.66
CA THR A 21 -5.09 -24.99 4.43
C THR A 21 -5.58 -25.45 5.80
N GLY A 22 -6.69 -24.91 6.29
CA GLY A 22 -7.20 -25.13 7.66
C GLY A 22 -6.34 -24.54 8.76
N LYS A 23 -5.25 -23.84 8.43
CA LYS A 23 -4.34 -23.25 9.41
C LYS A 23 -4.90 -21.94 9.96
N THR A 24 -4.70 -21.73 11.26
CA THR A 24 -4.87 -20.42 11.89
C THR A 24 -3.58 -19.64 11.77
N ALA A 25 -3.69 -18.31 11.65
CA ALA A 25 -2.56 -17.42 11.82
C ALA A 25 -2.89 -16.41 12.92
N THR A 26 -1.90 -16.04 13.71
CA THR A 26 -2.02 -14.98 14.70
C THR A 26 -1.56 -13.67 14.12
N VAL A 27 -2.26 -12.59 14.45
CA VAL A 27 -1.87 -11.23 14.11
C VAL A 27 -1.44 -10.48 15.37
N PRO A 28 -0.51 -9.54 15.28
CA PRO A 28 0.06 -8.86 16.44
C PRO A 28 -0.79 -7.69 16.95
N PHE A 29 -2.11 -7.76 16.78
CA PHE A 29 -3.08 -6.75 17.23
C PHE A 29 -3.88 -7.28 18.41
N GLU A 30 -4.15 -6.43 19.40
CA GLU A 30 -5.06 -6.78 20.52
C GLU A 30 -6.49 -6.41 20.20
N VAL A 31 -6.69 -5.31 19.46
CA VAL A 31 -8.01 -4.84 19.05
C VAL A 31 -7.95 -4.07 17.73
N ILE A 32 -8.95 -4.30 16.90
CA ILE A 32 -9.26 -3.46 15.73
C ILE A 32 -10.75 -3.16 15.82
N ARG A 33 -11.11 -1.86 15.70
CA ARG A 33 -12.48 -1.38 15.74
C ARG A 33 -12.75 -0.47 14.55
N ILE A 34 -13.77 -0.82 13.80
CA ILE A 34 -14.37 0.02 12.76
C ILE A 34 -15.79 0.31 13.24
N GLU A 35 -16.06 1.54 13.60
CA GLU A 35 -17.37 1.94 14.14
C GLU A 35 -17.89 3.16 13.37
N GLU A 36 -19.20 3.27 13.31
CA GLU A 36 -19.82 4.42 12.65
C GLU A 36 -19.43 5.73 13.33
N ASP A 37 -19.30 5.71 14.66
CA ASP A 37 -18.91 6.85 15.49
C ASP A 37 -18.15 6.33 16.74
N LEU A 38 -17.01 6.91 17.03
CA LEU A 38 -16.21 6.58 18.22
C LEU A 38 -16.38 7.62 19.35
N ASP A 39 -17.12 8.71 19.12
CA ASP A 39 -17.20 9.84 20.06
C ASP A 39 -17.71 9.40 21.43
N GLY A 40 -16.93 9.74 22.45
CA GLY A 40 -17.18 9.38 23.86
C GLY A 40 -16.67 8.00 24.28
N GLY A 41 -16.30 7.12 23.33
CA GLY A 41 -15.83 5.75 23.60
C GLY A 41 -14.31 5.57 23.58
N GLU A 42 -13.52 6.59 23.23
CA GLU A 42 -12.09 6.46 22.97
C GLU A 42 -11.30 5.95 24.18
N ALA A 43 -11.62 6.45 25.39
CA ALA A 43 -10.96 6.01 26.62
C ALA A 43 -11.27 4.54 26.95
N ASP A 44 -12.53 4.14 26.84
CA ASP A 44 -12.96 2.77 27.14
C ASP A 44 -12.37 1.76 26.18
N MET A 45 -12.22 2.15 24.90
CA MET A 45 -11.58 1.32 23.87
C MET A 45 -10.06 1.18 24.06
N LEU A 46 -9.39 2.22 24.57
CA LEU A 46 -7.94 2.17 24.83
C LEU A 46 -7.57 1.53 26.17
N ALA A 47 -8.42 1.64 27.18
CA ALA A 47 -8.12 1.17 28.55
C ALA A 47 -7.64 -0.29 28.61
N PRO A 48 -8.23 -1.26 27.87
CA PRO A 48 -7.78 -2.64 27.87
C PRO A 48 -6.34 -2.83 27.37
N LEU A 49 -5.82 -1.94 26.52
CA LEU A 49 -4.46 -2.05 25.95
C LEU A 49 -3.35 -1.74 26.94
N GLN A 50 -3.68 -1.20 28.12
CA GLN A 50 -2.73 -0.90 29.20
C GLN A 50 -1.49 -0.14 28.69
N LEU A 51 -1.71 0.95 27.98
CA LEU A 51 -0.65 1.74 27.31
C LEU A 51 0.25 2.51 28.28
N GLY A 52 -0.07 2.55 29.57
CA GLY A 52 0.64 3.31 30.58
C GLY A 52 -0.16 4.50 31.10
N LYS A 53 0.49 5.37 31.88
CA LYS A 53 -0.15 6.53 32.52
C LYS A 53 0.22 7.87 31.88
N ARG A 54 1.25 7.89 31.07
CA ARG A 54 1.68 9.07 30.29
C ARG A 54 1.54 8.75 28.83
N LEU A 55 0.58 9.37 28.15
CA LEU A 55 0.26 9.15 26.76
C LEU A 55 0.65 10.40 25.95
N ALA A 56 1.29 10.21 24.81
CA ALA A 56 1.48 11.26 23.82
C ALA A 56 0.48 11.05 22.68
N VAL A 57 -0.43 12.01 22.50
CA VAL A 57 -1.34 12.05 21.35
C VAL A 57 -0.65 12.87 20.26
N VAL A 58 -0.34 12.21 19.14
CA VAL A 58 0.34 12.83 17.99
C VAL A 58 -0.64 12.95 16.84
N SER A 59 -0.79 14.17 16.33
CA SER A 59 -1.64 14.53 15.18
C SER A 59 -0.93 15.56 14.32
N ASP A 60 -1.43 15.83 13.13
CA ASP A 60 -1.12 17.05 12.39
C ASP A 60 -2.23 18.10 12.58
N THR A 61 -2.01 19.32 12.07
CA THR A 61 -2.97 20.41 12.24
C THR A 61 -4.37 20.08 11.74
N ASN A 62 -4.51 19.34 10.63
CA ASN A 62 -5.81 18.97 10.08
C ASN A 62 -6.46 17.86 10.90
N THR A 63 -5.71 16.81 11.22
CA THR A 63 -6.21 15.66 11.97
C THR A 63 -6.44 15.99 13.44
N HIS A 64 -5.71 16.98 13.99
CA HIS A 64 -5.98 17.52 15.31
C HIS A 64 -7.39 18.12 15.41
N GLU A 65 -7.77 18.96 14.45
CA GLU A 65 -9.11 19.55 14.40
C GLU A 65 -10.20 18.50 14.13
N ALA A 66 -9.93 17.55 13.23
CA ALA A 66 -10.90 16.53 12.86
C ALA A 66 -11.21 15.54 14.01
N MET A 67 -10.20 15.13 14.79
CA MET A 67 -10.35 14.08 15.81
C MET A 67 -9.34 14.20 16.97
N GLY A 68 -8.11 14.68 16.73
CA GLY A 68 -7.02 14.62 17.70
C GLY A 68 -7.34 15.28 19.03
N ARG A 69 -7.93 16.49 19.00
CA ARG A 69 -8.38 17.23 20.20
C ARG A 69 -9.41 16.43 21.01
N ARG A 70 -10.35 15.78 20.35
CA ARG A 70 -11.38 14.93 20.97
C ARG A 70 -10.75 13.73 21.65
N VAL A 71 -9.88 13.00 20.95
CA VAL A 71 -9.15 11.86 21.49
C VAL A 71 -8.31 12.27 22.69
N ALA A 72 -7.49 13.33 22.58
CA ALA A 72 -6.67 13.80 23.68
C ALA A 72 -7.50 14.15 24.93
N LYS A 73 -8.66 14.81 24.73
CA LYS A 73 -9.59 15.15 25.83
C LYS A 73 -10.09 13.93 26.56
N HIS A 74 -10.55 12.91 25.84
CA HIS A 74 -11.12 11.69 26.45
C HIS A 74 -10.04 10.84 27.12
N LEU A 75 -8.85 10.74 26.55
CA LEU A 75 -7.74 9.96 27.10
C LEU A 75 -7.20 10.53 28.43
N ARG A 76 -7.47 11.80 28.77
CA ARG A 76 -7.13 12.35 30.09
C ARG A 76 -7.80 11.61 31.25
N GLY A 77 -8.89 10.88 30.97
CA GLY A 77 -9.49 9.95 31.93
C GLY A 77 -8.61 8.73 32.28
N LEU A 78 -7.63 8.37 31.44
CA LEU A 78 -6.73 7.24 31.65
C LEU A 78 -5.41 7.64 32.32
N GLY A 79 -4.99 8.91 32.22
CA GLY A 79 -3.73 9.41 32.75
C GLY A 79 -3.33 10.78 32.23
N MET A 80 -2.04 11.09 32.32
CA MET A 80 -1.48 12.32 31.74
C MET A 80 -1.44 12.20 30.22
N VAL A 81 -1.90 13.24 29.53
CA VAL A 81 -1.90 13.32 28.07
C VAL A 81 -1.13 14.55 27.63
N GLU A 82 -0.10 14.35 26.85
CA GLU A 82 0.63 15.38 26.13
C GLU A 82 0.18 15.37 24.66
N GLU A 83 0.03 16.54 24.07
CA GLU A 83 -0.38 16.69 22.67
C GLU A 83 0.81 17.18 21.84
N LEU A 84 1.15 16.46 20.76
CA LEU A 84 2.11 16.89 19.76
C LEU A 84 1.37 17.08 18.44
N VAL A 85 1.23 18.35 18.05
CA VAL A 85 0.59 18.70 16.76
C VAL A 85 1.69 19.07 15.77
N LEU A 86 1.81 18.28 14.72
CA LEU A 86 2.76 18.45 13.63
C LEU A 86 2.14 19.31 12.50
N PRO A 87 2.93 19.88 11.58
CA PRO A 87 2.41 20.51 10.37
C PRO A 87 1.58 19.52 9.52
N SER A 88 0.65 20.03 8.70
CA SER A 88 -0.26 19.21 7.88
C SER A 88 0.41 18.50 6.69
N ASN A 89 1.61 18.85 6.35
CA ASN A 89 2.36 18.34 5.18
C ASN A 89 3.54 17.46 5.57
N ILE A 90 3.44 16.73 6.67
CA ILE A 90 4.51 15.84 7.11
C ILE A 90 4.73 14.68 6.14
N HIS A 91 5.98 14.24 6.07
CA HIS A 91 6.39 13.01 5.44
C HIS A 91 6.93 12.05 6.50
N CYS A 92 6.79 10.75 6.26
CA CYS A 92 7.45 9.75 7.09
C CYS A 92 8.93 9.66 6.68
N ASP A 93 9.73 10.57 7.20
CA ASP A 93 11.17 10.66 6.98
C ASP A 93 11.95 10.66 8.28
N GLU A 94 13.27 10.45 8.20
CA GLU A 94 14.12 10.37 9.38
C GLU A 94 14.06 11.61 10.29
N PRO A 95 14.04 12.86 9.76
CA PRO A 95 13.89 14.05 10.60
C PRO A 95 12.57 14.10 11.39
N THR A 96 11.45 13.79 10.73
CA THR A 96 10.13 13.78 11.37
C THR A 96 10.02 12.66 12.41
N ILE A 97 10.57 11.48 12.10
CA ILE A 97 10.64 10.35 13.04
C ILE A 97 11.44 10.76 14.29
N ALA A 98 12.63 11.35 14.12
CA ALA A 98 13.48 11.81 15.23
C ALA A 98 12.78 12.89 16.07
N LEU A 99 12.05 13.82 15.44
CA LEU A 99 11.24 14.82 16.13
C LEU A 99 10.17 14.19 17.02
N VAL A 100 9.43 13.20 16.50
CA VAL A 100 8.41 12.48 17.28
C VAL A 100 9.07 11.73 18.44
N GLN A 101 10.19 11.03 18.23
CA GLN A 101 10.92 10.35 19.30
C GLN A 101 11.32 11.31 20.42
N GLU A 102 11.94 12.43 20.08
CA GLU A 102 12.40 13.41 21.05
C GLU A 102 11.25 14.04 21.83
N ARG A 103 10.23 14.54 21.11
CA ARG A 103 9.11 15.28 21.71
C ARG A 103 8.20 14.39 22.56
N THR A 104 8.16 13.09 22.30
CA THR A 104 7.33 12.13 23.04
C THR A 104 8.13 11.22 23.97
N ARG A 105 9.42 11.46 24.19
CA ARG A 105 10.31 10.59 24.96
C ARG A 105 9.86 10.28 26.40
N HIS A 106 9.05 11.17 26.97
CA HIS A 106 8.53 11.02 28.35
C HIS A 106 7.25 10.20 28.42
N ALA A 107 6.64 9.91 27.29
CA ALA A 107 5.40 9.14 27.24
C ALA A 107 5.67 7.63 27.31
N ASP A 108 4.80 6.92 28.01
CA ASP A 108 4.83 5.45 28.09
C ASP A 108 4.38 4.83 26.75
N ALA A 109 3.50 5.52 26.02
CA ALA A 109 3.02 5.12 24.72
C ALA A 109 2.67 6.33 23.83
N VAL A 110 2.63 6.10 22.52
CA VAL A 110 2.16 7.06 21.52
C VAL A 110 0.80 6.61 20.98
N VAL A 111 -0.13 7.55 20.89
CA VAL A 111 -1.43 7.39 20.22
C VAL A 111 -1.44 8.32 19.02
N ALA A 112 -1.31 7.75 17.83
CA ALA A 112 -1.40 8.53 16.60
C ALA A 112 -2.86 8.79 16.25
N VAL A 113 -3.17 10.01 15.82
CA VAL A 113 -4.48 10.39 15.30
C VAL A 113 -4.30 11.00 13.93
N GLY A 114 -4.49 10.19 12.88
CA GLY A 114 -4.22 10.61 11.51
C GLY A 114 -4.33 9.48 10.49
N SER A 115 -3.77 9.72 9.32
CA SER A 115 -3.71 8.72 8.24
C SER A 115 -2.27 8.31 7.91
N GLY A 116 -1.99 7.93 6.70
CA GLY A 116 -0.77 7.27 6.25
C GLY A 116 0.55 7.74 6.85
N ALA A 117 1.03 8.92 6.45
CA ALA A 117 2.37 9.41 6.84
C ALA A 117 2.51 9.55 8.37
N LEU A 118 1.46 10.05 9.04
CA LEU A 118 1.48 10.20 10.50
C LEU A 118 1.52 8.84 11.20
N SER A 119 0.71 7.89 10.73
CA SER A 119 0.69 6.53 11.26
C SER A 119 2.06 5.86 11.14
N ASP A 120 2.68 5.91 9.96
CA ASP A 120 3.98 5.29 9.73
C ASP A 120 5.10 5.98 10.52
N THR A 121 5.07 7.31 10.64
CA THR A 121 6.01 8.07 11.47
C THR A 121 5.95 7.65 12.93
N CYS A 122 4.76 7.63 13.53
CA CYS A 122 4.58 7.24 14.93
C CYS A 122 4.90 5.76 15.17
N LYS A 123 4.49 4.89 14.25
CA LYS A 123 4.79 3.46 14.26
C LYS A 123 6.30 3.20 14.28
N TYR A 124 7.03 3.83 13.35
CA TYR A 124 8.47 3.60 13.24
C TYR A 124 9.25 4.27 14.39
N ALA A 125 8.84 5.46 14.83
CA ALA A 125 9.41 6.13 16.00
C ALA A 125 9.31 5.24 17.26
N THR A 126 8.11 4.73 17.55
CA THR A 126 7.87 3.87 18.73
C THR A 126 8.53 2.50 18.59
N PHE A 127 8.63 1.96 17.38
CA PHE A 127 9.38 0.72 17.13
C PHE A 127 10.87 0.87 17.49
N LYS A 128 11.50 1.97 17.07
CA LYS A 128 12.91 2.26 17.40
C LYS A 128 13.13 2.43 18.91
N ASP A 129 12.16 2.97 19.63
CA ASP A 129 12.23 3.21 21.08
C ASP A 129 11.73 2.03 21.92
N GLY A 130 11.12 1.01 21.32
CA GLY A 130 10.50 -0.11 22.03
C GLY A 130 9.25 0.27 22.82
N ARG A 131 8.58 1.39 22.49
CA ARG A 131 7.38 1.88 23.18
C ARG A 131 6.10 1.31 22.57
N LYS A 132 5.03 1.30 23.36
CA LYS A 132 3.69 0.91 22.89
C LYS A 132 3.13 1.96 21.93
N TYR A 133 2.28 1.50 21.01
CA TYR A 133 1.68 2.31 19.96
C TYR A 133 0.22 1.89 19.72
N ALA A 134 -0.65 2.87 19.54
CA ALA A 134 -2.03 2.69 19.06
C ALA A 134 -2.37 3.79 18.05
N THR A 135 -3.38 3.58 17.22
CA THR A 135 -3.75 4.55 16.19
C THR A 135 -5.26 4.73 16.06
N PHE A 136 -5.66 5.99 15.88
CA PHE A 136 -6.99 6.39 15.42
C PHE A 136 -6.86 6.87 13.97
N GLY A 137 -7.48 6.14 13.04
CA GLY A 137 -7.48 6.50 11.63
C GLY A 137 -8.52 7.58 11.33
N THR A 138 -8.11 8.64 10.62
CA THR A 138 -8.97 9.78 10.26
C THR A 138 -9.39 9.79 8.79
N ALA A 139 -8.87 8.88 7.98
CA ALA A 139 -9.22 8.75 6.56
C ALA A 139 -8.90 7.34 6.05
N ALA A 140 -9.70 6.84 5.12
CA ALA A 140 -9.51 5.57 4.45
C ALA A 140 -8.53 5.74 3.25
N SER A 141 -7.28 6.13 3.50
CA SER A 141 -6.34 6.56 2.44
C SER A 141 -5.30 5.53 2.04
N MET A 142 -5.06 4.49 2.85
CA MET A 142 -4.06 3.44 2.60
C MET A 142 -4.17 2.30 3.63
N ASN A 143 -3.52 1.17 3.38
CA ASN A 143 -3.58 -0.03 4.23
C ASN A 143 -2.49 -0.09 5.33
N GLY A 144 -1.47 0.75 5.30
CA GLY A 144 -0.25 0.63 6.11
C GLY A 144 -0.44 0.72 7.61
N TYR A 145 -1.50 1.34 8.14
CA TYR A 145 -1.74 1.35 9.58
C TYR A 145 -2.03 -0.04 10.16
N ALA A 146 -2.52 -0.97 9.35
CA ALA A 146 -2.74 -2.36 9.73
C ALA A 146 -1.55 -3.28 9.38
N ALA A 147 -0.41 -2.75 8.94
CA ALA A 147 0.79 -3.52 8.62
C ALA A 147 1.85 -3.43 9.73
N SER A 148 2.73 -4.44 9.78
CA SER A 148 3.91 -4.46 10.66
C SER A 148 5.17 -3.85 10.01
N THR A 149 4.97 -3.02 8.98
CA THR A 149 6.02 -2.27 8.29
C THR A 149 5.66 -0.79 8.25
N ALA A 150 6.65 0.07 8.01
CA ALA A 150 6.46 1.49 7.76
C ALA A 150 7.15 1.90 6.46
N SER A 151 6.51 2.76 5.67
CA SER A 151 7.11 3.34 4.47
C SER A 151 7.89 4.59 4.89
N VAL A 152 9.22 4.52 4.82
CA VAL A 152 10.12 5.56 5.33
C VAL A 152 10.98 6.10 4.19
N THR A 153 11.13 7.43 4.14
CA THR A 153 12.11 8.11 3.31
C THR A 153 13.40 8.30 4.11
N LEU A 154 14.48 7.69 3.65
CA LEU A 154 15.81 7.78 4.26
C LEU A 154 16.43 9.16 3.99
N ALA A 155 17.49 9.51 4.73
CA ALA A 155 18.19 10.80 4.59
C ALA A 155 18.74 11.06 3.18
N ASN A 156 19.05 10.01 2.42
CA ASN A 156 19.48 10.12 1.03
C ASN A 156 18.31 10.25 0.01
N GLY A 157 17.04 10.32 0.48
CA GLY A 157 15.86 10.40 -0.37
C GLY A 157 15.30 9.06 -0.86
N TYR A 158 15.96 7.93 -0.53
CA TYR A 158 15.47 6.61 -0.92
C TYR A 158 14.27 6.20 -0.09
N LYS A 159 13.13 5.94 -0.75
CA LYS A 159 11.90 5.48 -0.09
C LYS A 159 11.86 3.96 -0.02
N THR A 160 11.74 3.43 1.18
CA THR A 160 11.75 1.99 1.42
C THR A 160 10.76 1.58 2.50
N SER A 161 10.32 0.33 2.44
CA SER A 161 9.49 -0.28 3.48
C SER A 161 10.41 -0.94 4.52
N LEU A 162 10.39 -0.44 5.74
CA LEU A 162 11.19 -0.96 6.84
C LEU A 162 10.34 -1.80 7.80
N PRO A 163 10.92 -2.84 8.41
CA PRO A 163 10.29 -3.54 9.51
C PRO A 163 9.93 -2.58 10.64
N ALA A 164 8.74 -2.74 11.18
CA ALA A 164 8.24 -1.98 12.32
C ALA A 164 7.40 -2.90 13.21
N HIS A 165 6.69 -2.35 14.18
CA HIS A 165 5.73 -3.12 14.94
C HIS A 165 4.28 -2.75 14.57
N ALA A 166 3.36 -3.68 14.74
CA ALA A 166 1.95 -3.39 14.62
C ALA A 166 1.47 -2.52 15.80
N PRO A 167 0.48 -1.64 15.62
CA PRO A 167 -0.19 -0.98 16.74
C PRO A 167 -0.88 -2.02 17.63
N ARG A 168 -0.91 -1.76 18.94
CA ARG A 168 -1.68 -2.59 19.90
C ARG A 168 -3.18 -2.53 19.58
N GLY A 169 -3.66 -1.35 19.14
CA GLY A 169 -5.03 -1.13 18.73
C GLY A 169 -5.16 -0.19 17.54
N ILE A 170 -6.16 -0.46 16.69
CA ILE A 170 -6.59 0.36 15.58
C ILE A 170 -8.04 0.75 15.77
N PHE A 171 -8.34 2.03 15.69
CA PHE A 171 -9.68 2.59 15.87
C PHE A 171 -10.03 3.47 14.68
N LEU A 172 -11.07 3.12 13.96
CA LEU A 172 -11.48 3.76 12.72
C LEU A 172 -12.90 4.32 12.89
N ASP A 173 -13.00 5.65 12.89
CA ASP A 173 -14.26 6.39 12.97
C ASP A 173 -14.76 6.69 11.55
N LEU A 174 -15.87 6.06 11.16
CA LEU A 174 -16.38 6.19 9.80
C LEU A 174 -16.98 7.56 9.52
N LYS A 175 -17.55 8.25 10.52
CA LYS A 175 -18.02 9.63 10.35
C LYS A 175 -16.88 10.59 10.09
N VAL A 176 -15.77 10.46 10.83
CA VAL A 176 -14.57 11.27 10.63
C VAL A 176 -13.95 10.96 9.26
N SER A 177 -13.84 9.69 8.91
CA SER A 177 -13.27 9.27 7.63
C SER A 177 -14.12 9.72 6.44
N ALA A 178 -15.45 9.64 6.55
CA ALA A 178 -16.35 10.11 5.51
C ALA A 178 -16.31 11.64 5.38
N ALA A 179 -16.11 12.38 6.48
CA ALA A 179 -16.00 13.84 6.46
C ALA A 179 -14.63 14.33 5.96
N ALA A 180 -13.63 13.45 5.84
CA ALA A 180 -12.33 13.81 5.28
C ALA A 180 -12.46 14.21 3.80
N PRO A 181 -11.49 14.97 3.25
CA PRO A 181 -11.49 15.28 1.82
C PRO A 181 -11.62 13.99 0.99
N HIS A 182 -12.59 13.93 0.08
CA HIS A 182 -12.95 12.71 -0.68
C HIS A 182 -11.78 12.11 -1.45
N TRP A 183 -10.81 12.94 -1.89
CA TRP A 183 -9.62 12.45 -2.59
C TRP A 183 -8.76 11.52 -1.72
N LEU A 184 -8.85 11.58 -0.37
CA LEU A 184 -8.18 10.62 0.51
C LEU A 184 -8.82 9.22 0.41
N SER A 185 -10.15 9.13 0.40
CA SER A 185 -10.85 7.85 0.20
C SER A 185 -10.68 7.34 -1.23
N ALA A 186 -10.65 8.23 -2.23
CA ALA A 186 -10.32 7.87 -3.61
C ALA A 186 -8.89 7.32 -3.73
N ALA A 187 -7.93 7.88 -2.97
CA ALA A 187 -6.57 7.34 -2.88
C ALA A 187 -6.56 5.94 -2.26
N GLY A 188 -7.28 5.72 -1.15
CA GLY A 188 -7.40 4.39 -0.55
C GLY A 188 -8.07 3.35 -1.45
N LEU A 189 -9.03 3.78 -2.26
CA LEU A 189 -9.61 2.92 -3.29
C LEU A 189 -8.57 2.55 -4.35
N GLY A 190 -7.78 3.51 -4.82
CA GLY A 190 -6.66 3.27 -5.76
C GLY A 190 -5.64 2.29 -5.18
N ASP A 191 -5.27 2.48 -3.90
CA ASP A 191 -4.37 1.57 -3.16
C ASP A 191 -4.96 0.16 -2.98
N SER A 192 -6.29 0.02 -2.96
CA SER A 192 -6.98 -1.27 -2.84
C SER A 192 -7.18 -1.97 -4.19
N LEU A 193 -7.43 -1.21 -5.26
CA LEU A 193 -7.66 -1.77 -6.61
C LEU A 193 -6.41 -2.33 -7.28
N CYS A 194 -5.21 -2.12 -6.71
CA CYS A 194 -3.98 -2.77 -7.17
C CYS A 194 -3.96 -4.29 -6.96
N ARG A 195 -4.81 -4.83 -6.12
CA ARG A 195 -4.72 -6.22 -5.68
C ARG A 195 -4.90 -7.26 -6.79
N PRO A 196 -5.83 -7.13 -7.74
CA PRO A 196 -5.89 -8.03 -8.88
C PRO A 196 -4.59 -8.01 -9.72
N THR A 197 -4.02 -6.82 -9.98
CA THR A 197 -2.77 -6.71 -10.72
C THR A 197 -1.61 -7.33 -9.95
N ALA A 198 -1.51 -7.05 -8.67
CA ALA A 198 -0.49 -7.65 -7.79
C ALA A 198 -0.64 -9.18 -7.70
N GLN A 199 -1.87 -9.72 -7.70
CA GLN A 199 -2.11 -11.16 -7.68
C GLN A 199 -1.59 -11.83 -8.95
N VAL A 200 -1.89 -11.26 -10.11
CA VAL A 200 -1.40 -11.75 -11.41
C VAL A 200 0.13 -11.82 -11.41
N GLU A 201 0.79 -10.75 -11.00
CA GLU A 201 2.25 -10.69 -11.00
C GLU A 201 2.89 -11.61 -9.95
N TRP A 202 2.32 -11.67 -8.75
CA TRP A 202 2.84 -12.55 -7.70
C TRP A 202 2.65 -14.03 -8.04
N TRP A 203 1.49 -14.40 -8.61
CA TRP A 203 1.26 -15.77 -9.10
C TRP A 203 2.19 -16.11 -10.26
N ALA A 204 2.33 -15.24 -11.26
CA ALA A 204 3.25 -15.44 -12.36
C ALA A 204 4.70 -15.60 -11.88
N SER A 205 5.14 -14.76 -10.95
CA SER A 205 6.46 -14.88 -10.31
C SER A 205 6.63 -16.22 -9.59
N HIS A 206 5.59 -16.68 -8.86
CA HIS A 206 5.60 -18.01 -8.23
C HIS A 206 5.80 -19.12 -9.25
N ARG A 207 5.02 -19.13 -10.34
CA ARG A 207 5.08 -20.17 -11.38
C ARG A 207 6.40 -20.17 -12.17
N LEU A 208 6.96 -18.97 -12.38
CA LEU A 208 8.16 -18.80 -13.21
C LEU A 208 9.46 -18.97 -12.43
N PHE A 209 9.49 -18.61 -11.15
CA PHE A 209 10.72 -18.57 -10.36
C PHE A 209 10.66 -19.41 -9.08
N ASP A 210 9.58 -20.16 -8.87
CA ASP A 210 9.35 -20.98 -7.68
C ASP A 210 9.40 -20.13 -6.37
N THR A 211 8.98 -18.84 -6.47
CA THR A 211 8.94 -17.94 -5.32
C THR A 211 7.76 -18.26 -4.42
N PHE A 212 7.82 -17.76 -3.18
CA PHE A 212 6.69 -17.91 -2.24
C PHE A 212 5.42 -17.25 -2.78
N TYR A 213 4.28 -17.91 -2.59
CA TYR A 213 2.94 -17.40 -2.84
C TYR A 213 1.98 -17.85 -1.74
N SER A 214 0.97 -17.04 -1.45
CA SER A 214 -0.12 -17.38 -0.54
C SER A 214 -1.44 -16.80 -1.03
N SER A 215 -2.49 -17.61 -1.07
CA SER A 215 -3.84 -17.18 -1.38
C SER A 215 -4.56 -16.51 -0.20
N VAL A 216 -4.02 -16.66 1.03
CA VAL A 216 -4.64 -16.18 2.27
C VAL A 216 -5.10 -14.71 2.21
N PRO A 217 -4.27 -13.74 1.76
CA PRO A 217 -4.71 -12.34 1.71
C PRO A 217 -5.92 -12.11 0.81
N TYR A 218 -6.03 -12.86 -0.29
CA TYR A 218 -7.14 -12.76 -1.23
C TYR A 218 -8.41 -13.41 -0.69
N THR A 219 -8.27 -14.60 -0.10
CA THR A 219 -9.38 -15.31 0.56
C THR A 219 -9.97 -14.49 1.70
N LEU A 220 -9.12 -13.81 2.46
CA LEU A 220 -9.53 -13.00 3.63
C LEU A 220 -10.46 -11.86 3.26
N ILE A 221 -10.36 -11.30 2.05
CA ILE A 221 -11.15 -10.14 1.62
C ILE A 221 -12.07 -10.43 0.43
N ALA A 222 -12.21 -11.69 0.06
CA ALA A 222 -13.00 -12.11 -1.11
C ALA A 222 -14.46 -11.62 -1.08
N GLU A 223 -15.07 -11.51 0.11
CA GLU A 223 -16.42 -11.00 0.26
C GLU A 223 -16.49 -9.46 0.34
N ASP A 224 -15.45 -8.82 0.80
CA ASP A 224 -15.42 -7.37 1.03
C ASP A 224 -15.04 -6.56 -0.22
N GLU A 225 -14.17 -7.10 -1.07
CA GLU A 225 -13.71 -6.41 -2.27
C GLU A 225 -14.82 -6.09 -3.29
N PRO A 226 -15.75 -7.01 -3.61
CA PRO A 226 -16.90 -6.69 -4.47
C PRO A 226 -17.77 -5.57 -3.90
N ARG A 227 -18.03 -5.59 -2.58
CA ARG A 227 -18.82 -4.56 -1.89
C ARG A 227 -18.15 -3.20 -1.93
N MET A 228 -16.84 -3.14 -1.76
CA MET A 228 -16.04 -1.91 -1.91
C MET A 228 -16.17 -1.35 -3.33
N ILE A 229 -16.03 -2.19 -4.36
CA ILE A 229 -16.17 -1.78 -5.76
C ILE A 229 -17.59 -1.26 -6.06
N GLU A 230 -18.61 -1.98 -5.62
CA GLU A 230 -20.02 -1.62 -5.83
C GLU A 230 -20.40 -0.30 -5.14
N SER A 231 -19.81 -0.01 -3.98
CA SER A 231 -20.07 1.21 -3.21
C SER A 231 -19.14 2.39 -3.55
N ALA A 232 -18.19 2.23 -4.48
CA ALA A 232 -17.13 3.20 -4.76
C ALA A 232 -17.64 4.63 -5.04
N ALA A 233 -18.77 4.77 -5.75
CA ALA A 233 -19.38 6.07 -6.02
C ALA A 233 -19.78 6.84 -4.74
N GLY A 234 -20.10 6.14 -3.65
CA GLY A 234 -20.41 6.74 -2.36
C GLY A 234 -19.22 7.47 -1.73
N LEU A 235 -17.97 7.12 -2.10
CA LEU A 235 -16.77 7.80 -1.59
C LEU A 235 -16.74 9.29 -2.02
N ALA A 236 -17.17 9.58 -3.25
CA ALA A 236 -17.23 10.95 -3.75
C ALA A 236 -18.32 11.80 -3.06
N THR A 237 -19.30 11.16 -2.45
CA THR A 237 -20.44 11.81 -1.75
C THR A 237 -20.38 11.68 -0.24
N HIS A 238 -19.20 11.31 0.30
CA HIS A 238 -18.99 11.18 1.75
C HIS A 238 -19.89 10.14 2.43
N ASP A 239 -20.27 9.07 1.71
CA ASP A 239 -21.12 8.01 2.25
C ASP A 239 -20.35 7.19 3.31
N ILE A 240 -20.96 7.04 4.49
CA ILE A 240 -20.37 6.35 5.63
C ILE A 240 -20.19 4.86 5.34
N ALA A 241 -21.17 4.22 4.69
CA ALA A 241 -21.10 2.79 4.42
C ALA A 241 -20.03 2.47 3.36
N ALA A 242 -19.90 3.31 2.32
CA ALA A 242 -18.81 3.19 1.33
C ALA A 242 -17.42 3.30 1.99
N ASN A 243 -17.25 4.27 2.90
CA ASN A 243 -16.00 4.36 3.70
C ASN A 243 -15.82 3.14 4.61
N GLY A 244 -16.89 2.57 5.15
CA GLY A 244 -16.85 1.34 5.94
C GLY A 244 -16.34 0.15 5.14
N HIS A 245 -16.84 -0.08 3.92
CA HIS A 245 -16.36 -1.13 3.03
C HIS A 245 -14.90 -0.92 2.64
N LEU A 246 -14.49 0.33 2.34
CA LEU A 246 -13.11 0.64 2.03
C LEU A 246 -12.18 0.38 3.22
N HIS A 247 -12.53 0.84 4.43
CA HIS A 247 -11.75 0.58 5.63
C HIS A 247 -11.60 -0.91 5.93
N ARG A 248 -12.64 -1.73 5.70
CA ARG A 248 -12.54 -3.18 5.87
C ARG A 248 -11.50 -3.77 4.92
N VAL A 249 -11.58 -3.45 3.62
CA VAL A 249 -10.62 -3.96 2.63
C VAL A 249 -9.19 -3.52 2.96
N LEU A 250 -8.98 -2.23 3.27
CA LEU A 250 -7.66 -1.71 3.67
C LEU A 250 -7.13 -2.41 4.92
N THR A 251 -7.96 -2.61 5.93
CA THR A 251 -7.57 -3.28 7.18
C THR A 251 -7.20 -4.74 6.94
N LEU A 252 -8.04 -5.50 6.25
CA LEU A 252 -7.81 -6.91 5.96
C LEU A 252 -6.61 -7.12 5.02
N CYS A 253 -6.40 -6.21 4.08
CA CYS A 253 -5.20 -6.20 3.23
C CYS A 253 -3.92 -6.01 4.08
N GLY A 254 -3.92 -5.04 5.01
CA GLY A 254 -2.80 -4.83 5.93
C GLY A 254 -2.54 -6.06 6.82
N LEU A 255 -3.60 -6.73 7.31
CA LEU A 255 -3.48 -8.00 8.05
C LEU A 255 -2.86 -9.11 7.20
N GLY A 256 -3.09 -9.10 5.88
CA GLY A 256 -2.45 -10.04 4.95
C GLY A 256 -0.92 -10.03 5.03
N VAL A 257 -0.30 -8.88 5.29
CA VAL A 257 1.16 -8.77 5.52
C VAL A 257 1.58 -9.54 6.78
N CYS A 258 0.77 -9.51 7.83
CA CYS A 258 1.06 -10.24 9.06
C CYS A 258 1.02 -11.77 8.85
N PHE A 259 0.13 -12.24 7.99
CA PHE A 259 0.02 -13.68 7.66
C PHE A 259 1.15 -14.17 6.77
N THR A 260 1.59 -13.37 5.82
CA THR A 260 2.55 -13.79 4.79
C THR A 260 3.98 -13.37 5.06
N GLY A 261 4.19 -12.36 5.90
CA GLY A 261 5.49 -11.72 6.10
C GLY A 261 5.96 -10.85 4.93
N VAL A 262 5.14 -10.73 3.88
CA VAL A 262 5.45 -9.95 2.66
C VAL A 262 4.24 -9.15 2.20
N SER A 263 4.45 -8.07 1.46
CA SER A 263 3.39 -7.20 0.95
C SER A 263 3.03 -7.47 -0.53
N HIS A 264 3.46 -8.59 -1.11
CA HIS A 264 3.30 -8.88 -2.55
C HIS A 264 1.85 -8.91 -3.02
N HIS A 265 0.92 -9.30 -2.13
CA HIS A 265 -0.51 -9.37 -2.45
C HIS A 265 -1.18 -8.02 -2.71
N GLY A 266 -0.51 -6.93 -2.41
CA GLY A 266 -1.01 -5.57 -2.63
C GLY A 266 0.13 -4.61 -2.95
N SER A 267 1.25 -5.09 -3.52
CA SER A 267 2.39 -4.21 -3.86
C SER A 267 3.34 -4.92 -4.81
N MET A 268 3.13 -4.76 -6.11
CA MET A 268 3.98 -5.31 -7.17
C MET A 268 4.42 -4.18 -8.12
N GLY A 269 4.25 -4.33 -9.43
CA GLY A 269 4.69 -3.37 -10.44
C GLY A 269 4.07 -1.98 -10.27
N GLU A 270 2.79 -1.89 -9.97
CA GLU A 270 2.06 -0.65 -9.75
C GLU A 270 2.64 0.21 -8.60
N HIS A 271 3.05 -0.46 -7.54
CA HIS A 271 3.71 0.20 -6.42
C HIS A 271 5.15 0.61 -6.76
N GLN A 272 5.84 -0.16 -7.60
CA GLN A 272 7.17 0.24 -8.09
C GLN A 272 7.07 1.56 -8.87
N VAL A 273 6.02 1.74 -9.68
CA VAL A 273 5.74 3.00 -10.41
C VAL A 273 5.54 4.16 -9.43
N SER A 274 4.66 4.00 -8.44
CA SER A 274 4.43 5.03 -7.41
C SER A 274 5.70 5.36 -6.63
N HIS A 275 6.46 4.36 -6.21
CA HIS A 275 7.73 4.59 -5.52
C HIS A 275 8.76 5.32 -6.39
N TRP A 276 8.81 5.00 -7.68
CA TRP A 276 9.68 5.72 -8.61
C TRP A 276 9.29 7.20 -8.72
N ILE A 277 7.99 7.50 -8.84
CA ILE A 277 7.47 8.88 -8.89
C ILE A 277 7.88 9.64 -7.62
N ASP A 278 7.63 9.06 -6.46
CA ASP A 278 7.94 9.69 -5.16
C ASP A 278 9.44 9.96 -4.98
N MET A 279 10.32 9.10 -5.50
CA MET A 279 11.77 9.25 -5.35
C MET A 279 12.42 10.14 -6.41
N PHE A 280 11.90 10.12 -7.64
CA PHE A 280 12.66 10.64 -8.79
C PHE A 280 11.94 11.71 -9.61
N ALA A 281 10.66 11.97 -9.39
CA ALA A 281 9.97 13.07 -10.06
C ALA A 281 10.51 14.45 -9.60
N GLY A 282 11.08 14.55 -8.41
CA GLY A 282 11.70 15.78 -7.90
C GLY A 282 10.73 16.97 -7.92
N GLU A 283 11.17 18.09 -8.50
CA GLU A 283 10.34 19.29 -8.65
C GLU A 283 9.10 19.11 -9.55
N LYS A 284 9.08 18.05 -10.35
CA LYS A 284 7.94 17.68 -11.19
C LYS A 284 6.94 16.78 -10.48
N HIS A 285 7.17 16.47 -9.21
CA HIS A 285 6.22 15.71 -8.42
C HIS A 285 4.96 16.56 -8.20
N PRO A 286 3.78 16.09 -8.63
CA PRO A 286 2.57 16.92 -8.67
C PRO A 286 1.89 17.09 -7.31
N GLY A 287 2.41 16.48 -6.25
CA GLY A 287 1.76 16.42 -4.95
C GLY A 287 0.64 15.37 -4.86
N SER A 288 0.48 14.52 -5.89
CA SER A 288 -0.45 13.39 -5.83
C SER A 288 -0.05 12.41 -4.73
N THR A 289 -1.05 11.77 -4.11
CA THR A 289 -0.81 10.79 -3.05
C THR A 289 -0.43 9.43 -3.61
N HIS A 290 0.24 8.63 -2.77
CA HIS A 290 0.63 7.25 -3.09
C HIS A 290 -0.52 6.44 -3.69
N GLY A 291 -1.69 6.40 -3.03
CA GLY A 291 -2.83 5.61 -3.52
C GLY A 291 -3.41 6.11 -4.85
N GLN A 292 -3.36 7.42 -5.14
CA GLN A 292 -3.74 7.95 -6.44
C GLN A 292 -2.77 7.46 -7.52
N GLN A 293 -1.46 7.52 -7.28
CA GLN A 293 -0.44 7.02 -8.19
C GLN A 293 -0.57 5.52 -8.41
N VAL A 294 -0.79 4.75 -7.34
CA VAL A 294 -1.01 3.29 -7.41
C VAL A 294 -2.25 2.96 -8.23
N GLY A 295 -3.35 3.69 -8.05
CA GLY A 295 -4.59 3.47 -8.82
C GLY A 295 -4.37 3.64 -10.34
N VAL A 296 -3.72 4.73 -10.75
CA VAL A 296 -3.42 4.99 -12.17
C VAL A 296 -2.42 3.96 -12.72
N ALA A 297 -1.38 3.62 -11.95
CA ALA A 297 -0.41 2.60 -12.35
C ALA A 297 -1.05 1.21 -12.46
N SER A 298 -1.98 0.86 -11.55
CA SER A 298 -2.73 -0.41 -11.62
C SER A 298 -3.56 -0.50 -12.89
N LEU A 299 -4.18 0.60 -13.30
CA LEU A 299 -4.97 0.64 -14.53
C LEU A 299 -4.09 0.41 -15.77
N ALA A 300 -2.91 1.07 -15.85
CA ALA A 300 -1.96 0.87 -16.94
C ALA A 300 -1.42 -0.58 -16.95
N ILE A 301 -1.07 -1.13 -15.79
CA ILE A 301 -0.58 -2.52 -15.66
C ILE A 301 -1.68 -3.53 -15.99
N ALA A 302 -2.94 -3.27 -15.61
CA ALA A 302 -4.06 -4.13 -16.01
C ALA A 302 -4.19 -4.19 -17.55
N ARG A 303 -4.05 -3.06 -18.25
CA ARG A 303 -4.01 -3.02 -19.73
C ARG A 303 -2.83 -3.81 -20.29
N LEU A 304 -1.64 -3.65 -19.70
CA LEU A 304 -0.44 -4.42 -20.08
C LEU A 304 -0.64 -5.93 -19.88
N HIS A 305 -1.25 -6.34 -18.76
CA HIS A 305 -1.59 -7.76 -18.52
C HIS A 305 -2.51 -8.31 -19.61
N HIS A 306 -3.58 -7.59 -19.93
CA HIS A 306 -4.51 -8.02 -20.99
C HIS A 306 -3.83 -8.11 -22.35
N GLU A 307 -2.97 -7.15 -22.69
CA GLU A 307 -2.23 -7.17 -23.95
C GLU A 307 -1.29 -8.37 -24.03
N LEU A 308 -0.40 -8.55 -23.04
CA LEU A 308 0.58 -9.64 -23.05
C LEU A 308 -0.08 -11.02 -22.97
N LEU A 309 -1.10 -11.19 -22.12
CA LEU A 309 -1.79 -12.46 -21.96
C LEU A 309 -2.75 -12.79 -23.12
N SER A 310 -3.04 -11.83 -24.00
CA SER A 310 -3.79 -12.08 -25.24
C SER A 310 -2.95 -12.77 -26.33
N LEU A 311 -1.62 -12.70 -26.23
CA LEU A 311 -0.71 -13.27 -27.20
C LEU A 311 -0.83 -14.80 -27.24
N ASP A 312 -0.93 -15.39 -28.43
CA ASP A 312 -0.96 -16.84 -28.61
C ASP A 312 0.34 -17.53 -28.20
N ARG A 313 1.46 -16.83 -28.37
CA ARG A 313 2.80 -17.25 -27.96
C ARG A 313 3.37 -16.29 -26.94
N PRO A 314 4.15 -16.77 -25.98
CA PRO A 314 4.75 -15.88 -24.99
C PRO A 314 5.73 -14.91 -25.67
N PRO A 315 5.87 -13.71 -25.10
CA PRO A 315 6.93 -12.81 -25.52
C PRO A 315 8.30 -13.45 -25.25
N LEU A 316 9.25 -13.22 -26.16
CA LEU A 316 10.62 -13.71 -26.03
C LEU A 316 11.50 -12.62 -25.46
N ILE A 317 12.00 -12.83 -24.25
CA ILE A 317 12.94 -11.89 -23.61
C ILE A 317 14.34 -12.07 -24.17
N ARG A 318 15.10 -10.99 -24.08
CA ARG A 318 16.54 -10.93 -24.33
C ARG A 318 17.27 -10.86 -22.97
N ALA A 319 18.61 -10.96 -23.00
CA ALA A 319 19.40 -10.61 -21.81
C ALA A 319 19.05 -9.19 -21.38
N THR A 320 18.81 -9.03 -20.07
CA THR A 320 18.48 -7.72 -19.51
C THR A 320 19.69 -6.78 -19.69
N HIS A 321 19.46 -5.64 -20.31
CA HIS A 321 20.48 -4.60 -20.35
C HIS A 321 20.60 -3.94 -19.00
N ILE A 322 21.73 -4.11 -18.32
CA ILE A 322 21.98 -3.59 -16.97
C ILE A 322 23.45 -3.19 -16.82
N GLU A 323 23.71 -1.89 -16.67
CA GLU A 323 25.03 -1.33 -16.42
C GLU A 323 25.01 -0.38 -15.24
N GLU A 324 25.83 -0.63 -14.22
CA GLU A 324 25.87 0.16 -12.97
C GLU A 324 26.05 1.67 -13.24
N LYS A 325 26.90 2.02 -14.22
CA LYS A 325 27.14 3.43 -14.60
C LYS A 325 25.88 4.17 -15.05
N GLU A 326 24.92 3.47 -15.69
CA GLU A 326 23.67 4.08 -16.15
C GLU A 326 22.72 4.36 -14.98
N PHE A 327 22.68 3.46 -14.00
CA PHE A 327 21.93 3.67 -12.75
C PHE A 327 22.50 4.85 -11.96
N ILE A 328 23.85 4.93 -11.86
CA ILE A 328 24.53 6.06 -11.21
C ILE A 328 24.24 7.38 -11.94
N ALA A 329 24.29 7.38 -13.28
CA ALA A 329 23.97 8.55 -14.07
C ALA A 329 22.53 9.01 -13.93
N ARG A 330 21.58 8.07 -13.74
CA ARG A 330 20.14 8.34 -13.60
C ARG A 330 19.75 8.77 -12.19
N TYR A 331 20.30 8.16 -11.15
CA TYR A 331 19.83 8.27 -9.77
C TYR A 331 20.87 8.85 -8.79
N GLY A 332 22.07 9.17 -9.26
CA GLY A 332 23.19 9.55 -8.40
C GLY A 332 23.94 8.33 -7.81
N GLU A 333 25.07 8.57 -7.20
CA GLU A 333 26.02 7.53 -6.78
C GLU A 333 25.39 6.51 -5.82
N ASP A 334 24.83 6.99 -4.69
CA ASP A 334 24.34 6.11 -3.62
C ASP A 334 23.06 5.37 -4.03
N ILE A 335 22.05 6.11 -4.49
CA ILE A 335 20.76 5.52 -4.87
C ILE A 335 20.92 4.66 -6.13
N GLY A 336 21.74 5.10 -7.09
CA GLY A 336 22.01 4.36 -8.32
C GLY A 336 22.61 2.98 -8.03
N ARG A 337 23.57 2.87 -7.09
CA ARG A 337 24.11 1.58 -6.66
C ARG A 337 23.06 0.69 -5.98
N MET A 338 22.18 1.28 -5.15
CA MET A 338 21.09 0.54 -4.50
C MET A 338 20.11 -0.02 -5.55
N CYS A 339 19.64 0.82 -6.47
CA CYS A 339 18.75 0.42 -7.55
C CYS A 339 19.39 -0.64 -8.47
N TYR A 340 20.66 -0.47 -8.84
CA TYR A 340 21.40 -1.48 -9.61
C TYR A 340 21.44 -2.83 -8.89
N ALA A 341 21.73 -2.83 -7.58
CA ALA A 341 21.78 -4.05 -6.79
C ALA A 341 20.41 -4.77 -6.72
N GLU A 342 19.30 -4.01 -6.65
CA GLU A 342 17.95 -4.59 -6.68
C GLU A 342 17.59 -5.11 -8.08
N ALA A 343 17.82 -4.33 -9.12
CA ALA A 343 17.53 -4.73 -10.50
C ALA A 343 18.35 -5.96 -10.93
N LYS A 344 19.61 -6.06 -10.50
CA LYS A 344 20.50 -7.19 -10.81
C LYS A 344 20.00 -8.52 -10.29
N LYS A 345 19.24 -8.55 -9.18
CA LYS A 345 18.70 -9.79 -8.60
C LYS A 345 17.67 -10.49 -9.48
N LYS A 346 17.05 -9.76 -10.41
CA LYS A 346 16.01 -10.26 -11.33
C LYS A 346 16.39 -10.14 -12.81
N SER A 347 17.61 -9.70 -13.11
CA SER A 347 18.11 -9.59 -14.48
C SER A 347 18.60 -10.94 -15.03
N PHE A 348 18.49 -11.08 -16.34
CA PHE A 348 18.93 -12.28 -17.05
C PHE A 348 20.19 -11.98 -17.88
N ASP A 349 21.20 -12.84 -17.77
CA ASP A 349 22.20 -12.96 -18.82
C ASP A 349 21.61 -13.71 -20.04
N ARG A 350 22.40 -13.92 -21.07
CA ARG A 350 21.94 -14.60 -22.29
C ARG A 350 21.44 -16.03 -22.01
N ALA A 351 22.16 -16.79 -21.22
CA ALA A 351 21.80 -18.18 -20.90
C ALA A 351 20.55 -18.22 -20.02
N GLY A 352 20.42 -17.30 -19.06
CA GLY A 352 19.23 -17.12 -18.23
C GLY A 352 18.00 -16.75 -19.04
N ALA A 353 18.11 -15.82 -19.97
CA ALA A 353 17.02 -15.44 -20.87
C ALA A 353 16.56 -16.62 -21.75
N GLU A 354 17.50 -17.40 -22.30
CA GLU A 354 17.18 -18.60 -23.08
C GLU A 354 16.48 -19.67 -22.20
N ALA A 355 16.91 -19.87 -20.97
CA ALA A 355 16.29 -20.79 -20.01
C ALA A 355 14.88 -20.32 -19.62
N PHE A 356 14.72 -19.03 -19.33
CA PHE A 356 13.43 -18.41 -19.02
C PHE A 356 12.46 -18.56 -20.19
N ASN A 357 12.88 -18.26 -21.42
CA ASN A 357 12.04 -18.41 -22.62
C ASN A 357 11.56 -19.84 -22.82
N ARG A 358 12.41 -20.86 -22.56
CA ARG A 358 11.99 -22.27 -22.61
C ARG A 358 10.95 -22.57 -21.53
N LYS A 359 11.16 -22.12 -20.28
CA LYS A 359 10.21 -22.33 -19.16
C LYS A 359 8.90 -21.62 -19.43
N LEU A 360 8.95 -20.33 -19.82
CA LEU A 360 7.76 -19.55 -20.14
C LEU A 360 6.98 -20.17 -21.30
N GLY A 361 7.68 -20.60 -22.38
CA GLY A 361 7.05 -21.26 -23.52
C GLY A 361 6.34 -22.55 -23.15
N ALA A 362 6.92 -23.36 -22.27
CA ALA A 362 6.31 -24.59 -21.79
C ALA A 362 5.08 -24.36 -20.91
N LEU A 363 5.13 -23.30 -20.08
CA LEU A 363 4.05 -22.98 -19.13
C LEU A 363 2.97 -22.07 -19.71
N TRP A 364 3.19 -21.44 -20.86
CA TRP A 364 2.36 -20.34 -21.35
C TRP A 364 0.86 -20.66 -21.45
N PRO A 365 0.43 -21.79 -22.04
CA PRO A 365 -1.00 -22.10 -22.11
C PRO A 365 -1.64 -22.25 -20.72
N GLU A 366 -0.97 -22.97 -19.82
CA GLU A 366 -1.45 -23.22 -18.46
C GLU A 366 -1.45 -21.92 -17.64
N LEU A 367 -0.38 -21.12 -17.70
CA LEU A 367 -0.25 -19.86 -16.99
C LEU A 367 -1.35 -18.87 -17.40
N ARG A 368 -1.67 -18.77 -18.69
CA ARG A 368 -2.78 -17.93 -19.17
C ARG A 368 -4.13 -18.34 -18.59
N GLU A 369 -4.41 -19.65 -18.54
CA GLU A 369 -5.66 -20.16 -17.95
C GLU A 369 -5.73 -19.89 -16.43
N GLU A 370 -4.61 -20.04 -15.72
CA GLU A 370 -4.53 -19.75 -14.28
C GLU A 370 -4.70 -18.26 -13.97
N LEU A 371 -4.13 -17.38 -14.80
CA LEU A 371 -4.18 -15.93 -14.60
C LEU A 371 -5.50 -15.30 -15.03
N ARG A 372 -6.21 -15.89 -15.99
CA ARG A 372 -7.47 -15.36 -16.54
C ARG A 372 -8.51 -14.95 -15.47
N PRO A 373 -8.82 -15.80 -14.46
CA PRO A 373 -9.79 -15.44 -13.42
C PRO A 373 -9.29 -14.34 -12.47
N MET A 374 -8.00 -14.03 -12.47
CA MET A 374 -7.40 -12.99 -11.62
C MET A 374 -7.37 -11.61 -12.31
N LEU A 375 -7.56 -11.58 -13.64
CA LEU A 375 -7.53 -10.34 -14.42
C LEU A 375 -8.70 -9.45 -14.06
N MET A 376 -8.41 -8.21 -13.70
CA MET A 376 -9.40 -7.14 -13.60
C MET A 376 -9.61 -6.51 -14.98
N ASP A 377 -10.87 -6.35 -15.39
CA ASP A 377 -11.20 -5.59 -16.59
C ASP A 377 -10.76 -4.13 -16.44
N PRO A 378 -9.88 -3.61 -17.30
CA PRO A 378 -9.42 -2.23 -17.24
C PRO A 378 -10.55 -1.21 -17.31
N ALA A 379 -11.58 -1.45 -18.11
CA ALA A 379 -12.72 -0.55 -18.21
C ALA A 379 -13.51 -0.49 -16.89
N LYS A 380 -13.69 -1.64 -16.22
CA LYS A 380 -14.31 -1.69 -14.90
C LYS A 380 -13.46 -0.99 -13.84
N MET A 381 -12.14 -1.19 -13.85
CA MET A 381 -11.22 -0.51 -12.93
C MET A 381 -11.27 1.01 -13.11
N GLU A 382 -11.21 1.48 -14.35
CA GLU A 382 -11.31 2.90 -14.69
C GLU A 382 -12.65 3.51 -14.23
N ALA A 383 -13.74 2.85 -14.54
CA ALA A 383 -15.07 3.30 -14.12
C ALA A 383 -15.20 3.37 -12.59
N THR A 384 -14.61 2.41 -11.87
CA THR A 384 -14.61 2.37 -10.40
C THR A 384 -13.81 3.54 -9.83
N LEU A 385 -12.59 3.81 -10.32
CA LEU A 385 -11.77 4.94 -9.89
C LEU A 385 -12.50 6.27 -10.16
N LYS A 386 -13.03 6.47 -11.37
CA LYS A 386 -13.78 7.67 -11.75
C LYS A 386 -15.01 7.90 -10.87
N SER A 387 -15.74 6.84 -10.55
CA SER A 387 -16.95 6.95 -9.72
C SER A 387 -16.65 7.46 -8.31
N ALA A 388 -15.47 7.16 -7.79
CA ALA A 388 -14.99 7.65 -6.50
C ALA A 388 -14.35 9.05 -6.57
N GLY A 389 -14.28 9.68 -7.76
CA GLY A 389 -13.59 10.95 -7.96
C GLY A 389 -12.07 10.83 -7.95
N GLY A 390 -11.54 9.63 -8.20
CA GLY A 390 -10.11 9.38 -8.30
C GLY A 390 -9.56 9.61 -9.71
N PRO A 391 -8.24 9.91 -9.86
CA PRO A 391 -7.59 10.02 -11.16
C PRO A 391 -7.50 8.66 -11.85
N THR A 392 -7.51 8.69 -13.19
CA THR A 392 -7.38 7.52 -14.05
C THR A 392 -6.27 7.67 -15.09
N THR A 393 -5.68 8.85 -15.17
CA THR A 393 -4.59 9.17 -16.10
C THR A 393 -3.44 9.87 -15.40
N ALA A 394 -2.25 9.79 -15.99
CA ALA A 394 -1.08 10.55 -15.52
C ALA A 394 -1.32 12.06 -15.53
N THR A 395 -2.05 12.56 -16.53
CA THR A 395 -2.43 13.98 -16.63
C THR A 395 -3.32 14.40 -15.48
N GLU A 396 -4.30 13.56 -15.07
CA GLU A 396 -5.16 13.82 -13.92
C GLU A 396 -4.39 13.73 -12.59
N LEU A 397 -3.27 13.00 -12.54
CA LEU A 397 -2.31 13.06 -11.42
C LEU A 397 -1.51 14.36 -11.40
N GLY A 398 -1.50 15.14 -12.49
CA GLY A 398 -0.64 16.31 -12.68
C GLY A 398 0.77 15.97 -13.16
N LEU A 399 1.03 14.75 -13.64
CA LEU A 399 2.30 14.33 -14.20
C LEU A 399 2.38 14.64 -15.69
N ASP A 400 3.53 15.12 -16.15
CA ASP A 400 3.77 15.20 -17.59
C ASP A 400 4.03 13.80 -18.18
N ARG A 401 3.75 13.64 -19.48
CA ARG A 401 3.88 12.37 -20.21
C ARG A 401 5.29 11.77 -20.08
N LYS A 402 6.32 12.62 -20.07
CA LYS A 402 7.70 12.14 -19.96
C LYS A 402 7.98 11.53 -18.61
N VAL A 403 7.58 12.19 -17.51
CA VAL A 403 7.77 11.67 -16.15
C VAL A 403 7.00 10.37 -15.97
N TRP A 404 5.76 10.28 -16.47
CA TRP A 404 4.99 9.04 -16.44
C TRP A 404 5.67 7.90 -17.20
N ARG A 405 6.12 8.18 -18.44
CA ARG A 405 6.84 7.19 -19.23
C ARG A 405 8.13 6.72 -18.54
N ASP A 406 8.90 7.65 -17.99
CA ASP A 406 10.13 7.33 -17.25
C ASP A 406 9.79 6.47 -16.00
N ALA A 407 8.69 6.79 -15.29
CA ALA A 407 8.23 6.01 -14.14
C ALA A 407 7.86 4.58 -14.53
N MET A 408 7.04 4.39 -15.57
CA MET A 408 6.65 3.06 -16.05
C MET A 408 7.85 2.23 -16.51
N LYS A 409 8.82 2.87 -17.19
CA LYS A 409 10.00 2.21 -17.76
C LYS A 409 11.02 1.84 -16.69
N HIS A 410 11.19 2.69 -15.68
CA HIS A 410 12.24 2.56 -14.68
C HIS A 410 11.74 2.14 -13.29
N ALA A 411 10.43 1.92 -13.13
CA ALA A 411 9.86 1.35 -11.91
C ALA A 411 10.55 0.05 -11.49
N ARG A 412 10.90 -0.77 -12.47
CA ARG A 412 11.60 -2.04 -12.26
C ARG A 412 12.98 -1.89 -11.60
N ASP A 413 13.58 -0.71 -11.61
CA ASP A 413 14.90 -0.45 -11.03
C ASP A 413 14.85 -0.38 -9.48
N VAL A 414 13.71 -0.04 -8.90
CA VAL A 414 13.61 0.32 -7.47
C VAL A 414 13.42 -0.88 -6.53
N ARG A 415 13.09 -2.07 -7.06
CA ARG A 415 12.85 -3.27 -6.27
C ARG A 415 13.21 -4.55 -7.02
N ASN A 416 13.52 -5.61 -6.25
CA ASN A 416 13.85 -6.94 -6.79
C ASN A 416 12.62 -7.81 -7.07
N ARG A 417 11.42 -7.24 -7.09
CA ARG A 417 10.18 -7.96 -7.43
C ARG A 417 10.02 -7.99 -8.94
N TRP A 418 10.02 -9.17 -9.51
CA TRP A 418 9.75 -9.35 -10.92
C TRP A 418 8.27 -9.05 -11.22
N SER A 419 8.01 -8.35 -12.30
CA SER A 419 6.69 -7.89 -12.73
C SER A 419 6.51 -8.03 -14.25
N PHE A 420 5.32 -7.77 -14.74
CA PHE A 420 5.08 -7.72 -16.19
C PHE A 420 5.76 -6.54 -16.86
N LEU A 421 6.16 -5.50 -16.12
CA LEU A 421 7.04 -4.45 -16.64
C LEU A 421 8.41 -5.02 -17.01
N ASP A 422 8.97 -5.93 -16.20
CA ASP A 422 10.22 -6.65 -16.53
C ASP A 422 10.06 -7.49 -17.80
N LEU A 423 8.95 -8.23 -17.90
CA LEU A 423 8.67 -9.08 -19.07
C LEU A 423 8.55 -8.25 -20.35
N ALA A 424 7.79 -7.16 -20.30
CA ALA A 424 7.56 -6.28 -21.45
C ALA A 424 8.83 -5.58 -21.91
N ASP A 425 9.64 -5.07 -20.96
CA ASP A 425 10.86 -4.36 -21.28
C ASP A 425 11.94 -5.29 -21.87
N ASP A 426 12.18 -6.45 -21.22
CA ASP A 426 13.16 -7.43 -21.70
C ASP A 426 12.74 -8.08 -23.04
N ALA A 427 11.44 -8.09 -23.34
CA ALA A 427 10.93 -8.50 -24.65
C ALA A 427 10.94 -7.38 -25.70
N GLY A 428 11.22 -6.13 -25.32
CA GLY A 428 11.20 -4.95 -26.20
C GLY A 428 9.79 -4.49 -26.60
N LEU A 429 8.77 -4.81 -25.78
CA LEU A 429 7.36 -4.47 -26.02
C LEU A 429 6.89 -3.26 -25.21
N LEU A 430 7.62 -2.89 -24.13
CA LEU A 430 7.18 -1.85 -23.19
C LEU A 430 7.09 -0.46 -23.86
N ASP A 431 8.07 -0.08 -24.66
CA ASP A 431 8.06 1.22 -25.33
C ASP A 431 6.87 1.38 -26.28
N GLU A 432 6.55 0.32 -27.05
CA GLU A 432 5.40 0.30 -27.95
C GLU A 432 4.07 0.33 -27.21
N PHE A 433 3.97 -0.37 -26.08
CA PHE A 433 2.81 -0.29 -25.18
C PHE A 433 2.62 1.15 -24.67
N LEU A 434 3.68 1.79 -24.16
CA LEU A 434 3.63 3.15 -23.62
C LEU A 434 3.32 4.23 -24.68
N ASP A 435 3.64 3.97 -25.96
CA ASP A 435 3.28 4.86 -27.06
C ASP A 435 1.78 4.83 -27.36
N ARG A 436 1.13 3.69 -27.17
CA ARG A 436 -0.32 3.48 -27.35
C ARG A 436 -1.15 3.82 -26.13
N ASP A 437 -0.64 3.52 -24.93
CA ASP A 437 -1.30 3.82 -23.67
C ASP A 437 -1.15 5.31 -23.34
N GLU A 438 -1.89 6.14 -24.07
CA GLU A 438 -1.91 7.60 -23.91
C GLU A 438 -2.55 7.97 -22.55
N GLN A 439 -1.74 8.03 -21.53
CA GLN A 439 -2.16 8.41 -20.18
C GLN A 439 -1.69 9.82 -19.80
#